data_ebfaa3f5c50579308bc63bffe6964a27
#
_entry.id   ebfaa3f5c50579308bc63bffe6964a27
#
_cell.length_a   1.000
_cell.length_b   1.000
_cell.length_c   1.000
_cell.angle_alpha   90.00
_cell.angle_beta   90.00
_cell.angle_gamma   90.00
#
_symmetry.space_group_name_H-M   'P 1'
#
loop_
_entity.id
_entity.type
_entity.pdbx_description
1 polymer ?
#
loop_
_entity_poly.entity_id
_entity_poly.type
_entity_poly.pdbx_seq_one_letter_code
_entity_poly.pdbx_strand_id
1 'polypeptide(L)'
;IMHIIFLEDIEIKTRILIVLYNKELSKSKTLCTLLENNIHNVDLYIHNNGPHDITIDDIFLNNFKERNIKYTLNNCIQNKPLSILYNDFISSSLAYDKFVILDDDSTITESFTRELYENNYDISLPVIISASDNLQYYPLENGYVFNYKGRLKSISNIWSIGSGIIFTNKVVTLFHRKNMKLFDENYALYGVDISFFRRLWELEKNNVSFEIRINSTLVHSLSRTDTHQSLFRIKERLIDIGITAHQYPSFRRILSLTKNVVVNILKGNFSIALIGLLCFISGKHPRITKWNKQTNRF
;
A
#
# COMPACT_ATOMS: atom_id res chain seq x y z
N ILE A 1 -25.51 7.05 45.36
CA ILE A 1 -24.84 5.85 44.79
C ILE A 1 -24.38 6.25 43.39
N MET A 2 -23.10 6.58 43.30
CA MET A 2 -22.45 6.96 42.05
C MET A 2 -22.08 5.67 41.28
N HIS A 3 -22.78 5.35 40.19
CA HIS A 3 -22.39 4.30 39.28
C HIS A 3 -21.11 4.74 38.54
N ILE A 4 -19.98 4.21 38.96
CA ILE A 4 -18.76 4.25 38.16
C ILE A 4 -18.98 3.25 37.02
N ILE A 5 -19.31 3.78 35.85
CA ILE A 5 -19.27 3.00 34.61
C ILE A 5 -17.79 2.81 34.29
N PHE A 6 -17.24 1.62 34.54
CA PHE A 6 -15.99 1.20 33.95
C PHE A 6 -16.23 1.14 32.43
N LEU A 7 -15.73 2.12 31.71
CA LEU A 7 -15.51 1.97 30.28
C LEU A 7 -14.50 0.85 30.14
N GLU A 8 -14.93 -0.34 29.78
CA GLU A 8 -14.02 -1.37 29.29
C GLU A 8 -13.21 -0.71 28.16
N ASP A 9 -11.89 -0.68 28.30
CA ASP A 9 -10.99 -0.25 27.22
C ASP A 9 -11.28 -1.16 26.02
N ILE A 10 -11.97 -0.65 25.01
CA ILE A 10 -12.26 -1.40 23.80
C ILE A 10 -10.91 -1.65 23.12
N GLU A 11 -10.41 -2.86 23.25
CA GLU A 11 -9.16 -3.28 22.61
C GLU A 11 -9.29 -3.21 21.09
N ILE A 12 -8.56 -2.28 20.46
CA ILE A 12 -8.57 -2.08 19.02
C ILE A 12 -7.85 -3.24 18.35
N LYS A 13 -8.57 -3.99 17.53
CA LYS A 13 -8.03 -5.11 16.76
C LYS A 13 -7.37 -4.59 15.48
N THR A 14 -6.05 -4.54 15.48
CA THR A 14 -5.26 -4.10 14.31
C THR A 14 -4.68 -5.28 13.55
N ARG A 15 -4.90 -5.32 12.25
CA ARG A 15 -4.29 -6.30 11.35
C ARG A 15 -3.30 -5.63 10.41
N ILE A 16 -2.08 -6.17 10.36
CA ILE A 16 -0.95 -5.61 9.60
C ILE A 16 -0.55 -6.59 8.51
N LEU A 17 -0.66 -6.17 7.26
CA LEU A 17 -0.07 -6.87 6.12
C LEU A 17 1.38 -6.45 5.94
N ILE A 18 2.28 -7.43 5.85
CA ILE A 18 3.67 -7.23 5.43
C ILE A 18 3.91 -8.07 4.18
N VAL A 19 4.28 -7.41 3.08
CA VAL A 19 4.53 -8.07 1.80
C VAL A 19 6.02 -8.28 1.63
N LEU A 20 6.42 -9.55 1.53
CA LEU A 20 7.80 -9.97 1.26
C LEU A 20 7.94 -10.38 -0.20
N TYR A 21 9.07 -10.11 -0.82
CA TYR A 21 9.41 -10.63 -2.14
C TYR A 21 10.90 -10.98 -2.21
N ASN A 22 11.21 -12.25 -2.52
CA ASN A 22 12.56 -12.77 -2.62
C ASN A 22 13.42 -12.47 -1.38
N LYS A 23 12.85 -12.69 -0.19
CA LYS A 23 13.47 -12.29 1.08
C LYS A 23 12.98 -13.16 2.22
N GLU A 24 13.92 -13.60 3.07
CA GLU A 24 13.63 -14.26 4.35
C GLU A 24 13.11 -13.27 5.39
N LEU A 25 12.41 -13.74 6.43
CA LEU A 25 11.86 -12.89 7.49
C LEU A 25 12.96 -12.04 8.16
N SER A 26 14.09 -12.67 8.49
CA SER A 26 15.24 -12.01 9.12
C SER A 26 15.89 -10.90 8.29
N LYS A 27 15.61 -10.86 7.00
CA LYS A 27 16.06 -9.81 6.07
C LYS A 27 15.00 -8.71 5.85
N SER A 28 13.80 -8.90 6.38
CA SER A 28 12.75 -7.87 6.35
C SER A 28 13.06 -6.79 7.38
N LYS A 29 13.47 -5.63 6.90
CA LYS A 29 13.71 -4.46 7.75
C LYS A 29 12.44 -4.05 8.51
N THR A 30 11.29 -4.15 7.85
CA THR A 30 9.99 -3.86 8.44
C THR A 30 9.69 -4.78 9.62
N LEU A 31 9.82 -6.10 9.46
CA LEU A 31 9.58 -7.06 10.54
C LEU A 31 10.54 -6.84 11.71
N CYS A 32 11.84 -6.72 11.44
CA CYS A 32 12.84 -6.52 12.49
C CYS A 32 12.57 -5.25 13.29
N THR A 33 12.41 -4.10 12.60
CA THR A 33 12.19 -2.83 13.29
C THR A 33 10.81 -2.72 13.94
N LEU A 34 9.81 -3.43 13.44
CA LEU A 34 8.50 -3.53 14.08
C LEU A 34 8.61 -4.20 15.46
N LEU A 35 9.37 -5.30 15.55
CA LEU A 35 9.61 -5.99 16.80
C LEU A 35 10.51 -5.19 17.76
N GLU A 36 11.50 -4.47 17.24
CA GLU A 36 12.37 -3.58 18.03
C GLU A 36 11.57 -2.44 18.70
N ASN A 37 10.49 -1.97 18.08
CA ASN A 37 9.62 -0.90 18.59
C ASN A 37 8.48 -1.40 19.51
N ASN A 38 8.62 -2.57 20.12
CA ASN A 38 7.70 -3.11 21.12
C ASN A 38 6.23 -3.17 20.71
N ILE A 39 5.96 -3.51 19.47
CA ILE A 39 4.59 -3.77 19.01
C ILE A 39 4.00 -4.98 19.77
N HIS A 40 2.73 -4.90 20.14
CA HIS A 40 2.01 -5.96 20.86
C HIS A 40 0.52 -5.97 20.50
N ASN A 41 -0.18 -7.06 20.80
CA ASN A 41 -1.63 -7.19 20.60
C ASN A 41 -2.10 -6.87 19.18
N VAL A 42 -1.36 -7.32 18.17
CA VAL A 42 -1.71 -7.17 16.75
C VAL A 42 -1.78 -8.51 16.05
N ASP A 43 -2.39 -8.54 14.87
CA ASP A 43 -2.38 -9.69 13.97
C ASP A 43 -1.51 -9.37 12.74
N LEU A 44 -0.41 -10.10 12.58
CA LEU A 44 0.49 -9.98 11.44
C LEU A 44 0.07 -10.96 10.34
N TYR A 45 -0.28 -10.43 9.16
CA TYR A 45 -0.45 -11.21 7.96
C TYR A 45 0.80 -11.05 7.08
N ILE A 46 1.71 -12.00 7.19
CA ILE A 46 2.97 -12.02 6.43
C ILE A 46 2.69 -12.71 5.10
N HIS A 47 2.75 -11.98 4.01
CA HIS A 47 2.54 -12.50 2.67
C HIS A 47 3.86 -12.56 1.92
N ASN A 48 4.37 -13.78 1.74
CA ASN A 48 5.48 -14.02 0.84
C ASN A 48 4.97 -14.10 -0.60
N ASN A 49 5.32 -13.11 -1.40
CA ASN A 49 4.89 -13.00 -2.80
C ASN A 49 5.87 -13.69 -3.78
N GLY A 50 6.70 -14.60 -3.26
CA GLY A 50 7.63 -15.46 -4.00
C GLY A 50 9.07 -14.90 -4.09
N PRO A 51 9.92 -15.50 -4.93
CA PRO A 51 9.67 -16.66 -5.80
C PRO A 51 9.79 -18.03 -5.09
N HIS A 52 10.27 -18.08 -3.83
CA HIS A 52 10.46 -19.31 -3.06
C HIS A 52 9.60 -19.29 -1.80
N ASP A 53 9.22 -20.46 -1.30
CA ASP A 53 8.58 -20.57 0.01
C ASP A 53 9.55 -20.18 1.12
N ILE A 54 9.03 -19.58 2.17
CA ILE A 54 9.77 -19.23 3.38
C ILE A 54 9.09 -19.84 4.60
N THR A 55 9.83 -19.98 5.68
CA THR A 55 9.36 -20.47 6.99
C THR A 55 9.63 -19.43 8.08
N ILE A 56 8.92 -19.56 9.19
CA ILE A 56 9.17 -18.73 10.38
C ILE A 56 10.11 -19.51 11.28
N ASP A 57 11.22 -18.90 11.68
CA ASP A 57 12.16 -19.50 12.61
C ASP A 57 11.74 -19.31 14.08
N ASP A 58 12.39 -20.07 14.98
CA ASP A 58 12.06 -20.06 16.41
C ASP A 58 12.27 -18.68 17.07
N ILE A 59 13.17 -17.85 16.54
CA ILE A 59 13.43 -16.50 17.06
C ILE A 59 12.19 -15.63 16.86
N PHE A 60 11.61 -15.65 15.64
CA PHE A 60 10.38 -14.91 15.38
C PHE A 60 9.18 -15.50 16.13
N LEU A 61 9.07 -16.83 16.23
CA LEU A 61 7.98 -17.48 16.96
C LEU A 61 8.00 -17.07 18.45
N ASN A 62 9.16 -17.06 19.09
CA ASN A 62 9.30 -16.62 20.47
C ASN A 62 8.94 -15.13 20.64
N ASN A 63 9.44 -14.26 19.74
CA ASN A 63 9.11 -12.84 19.74
C ASN A 63 7.60 -12.59 19.60
N PHE A 64 6.92 -13.32 18.71
CA PHE A 64 5.48 -13.18 18.50
C PHE A 64 4.70 -13.62 19.75
N LYS A 65 5.11 -14.72 20.38
CA LYS A 65 4.50 -15.23 21.62
C LYS A 65 4.67 -14.25 22.79
N GLU A 66 5.86 -13.75 23.02
CA GLU A 66 6.17 -12.81 24.11
C GLU A 66 5.37 -11.51 24.02
N ARG A 67 5.06 -11.06 22.80
CA ARG A 67 4.33 -9.81 22.54
C ARG A 67 2.84 -9.99 22.28
N ASN A 68 2.32 -11.19 22.47
CA ASN A 68 0.93 -11.54 22.14
C ASN A 68 0.56 -11.15 20.71
N ILE A 69 1.48 -11.40 19.76
CA ILE A 69 1.25 -11.16 18.33
C ILE A 69 0.69 -12.42 17.71
N LYS A 70 -0.53 -12.33 17.16
CA LYS A 70 -1.06 -13.35 16.25
C LYS A 70 -0.39 -13.21 14.90
N TYR A 71 -0.16 -14.32 14.21
CA TYR A 71 0.45 -14.27 12.89
C TYR A 71 -0.14 -15.30 11.93
N THR A 72 -0.08 -14.98 10.66
CA THR A 72 -0.36 -15.88 9.54
C THR A 72 0.74 -15.71 8.51
N LEU A 73 1.41 -16.79 8.12
CA LEU A 73 2.32 -16.80 6.98
C LEU A 73 1.61 -17.41 5.78
N ASN A 74 1.53 -16.65 4.69
CA ASN A 74 0.98 -17.10 3.42
C ASN A 74 2.06 -17.08 2.33
N ASN A 75 2.46 -18.24 1.85
CA ASN A 75 3.37 -18.39 0.73
C ASN A 75 2.59 -18.41 -0.59
N CYS A 76 2.86 -17.44 -1.47
CA CYS A 76 2.28 -17.31 -2.80
C CYS A 76 3.39 -17.05 -3.83
N ILE A 77 4.10 -18.10 -4.24
CA ILE A 77 5.27 -18.01 -5.13
C ILE A 77 4.95 -17.52 -6.54
N GLN A 78 3.68 -17.43 -6.92
CA GLN A 78 3.22 -16.99 -8.24
C GLN A 78 3.22 -15.47 -8.43
N ASN A 79 3.73 -14.70 -7.48
CA ASN A 79 3.78 -13.24 -7.52
C ASN A 79 2.40 -12.60 -7.77
N LYS A 80 1.51 -12.78 -6.78
CA LYS A 80 0.14 -12.25 -6.80
C LYS A 80 0.14 -10.74 -7.04
N PRO A 81 -0.74 -10.22 -7.92
CA PRO A 81 -0.88 -8.77 -8.11
C PRO A 81 -1.21 -8.06 -6.81
N LEU A 82 -0.51 -6.96 -6.49
CA LEU A 82 -0.64 -6.28 -5.19
C LEU A 82 -2.06 -5.75 -4.94
N SER A 83 -2.75 -5.27 -5.96
CA SER A 83 -4.13 -4.80 -5.80
C SER A 83 -5.09 -5.91 -5.37
N ILE A 84 -4.93 -7.10 -5.95
CA ILE A 84 -5.70 -8.29 -5.56
C ILE A 84 -5.31 -8.76 -4.17
N LEU A 85 -4.00 -8.77 -3.87
CA LEU A 85 -3.50 -9.13 -2.54
C LEU A 85 -4.09 -8.23 -1.45
N TYR A 86 -4.04 -6.91 -1.65
CA TYR A 86 -4.53 -5.94 -0.67
C TYR A 86 -6.06 -6.06 -0.47
N ASN A 87 -6.82 -6.19 -1.55
CA ASN A 87 -8.27 -6.39 -1.44
C ASN A 87 -8.65 -7.72 -0.78
N ASP A 88 -7.93 -8.82 -1.07
CA ASP A 88 -8.16 -10.12 -0.44
C ASP A 88 -7.78 -10.08 1.06
N PHE A 89 -6.68 -9.43 1.43
CA PHE A 89 -6.30 -9.21 2.82
C PHE A 89 -7.41 -8.48 3.60
N ILE A 90 -7.94 -7.40 3.04
CA ILE A 90 -9.01 -6.62 3.67
C ILE A 90 -10.29 -7.48 3.78
N SER A 91 -10.70 -8.14 2.70
CA SER A 91 -11.94 -8.94 2.67
C SER A 91 -11.91 -10.11 3.63
N SER A 92 -10.73 -10.71 3.86
CA SER A 92 -10.54 -11.80 4.84
C SER A 92 -10.48 -11.33 6.29
N SER A 93 -10.63 -10.03 6.54
CA SER A 93 -10.27 -9.40 7.82
C SER A 93 -11.34 -8.47 8.37
N LEU A 94 -12.60 -8.62 7.97
CA LEU A 94 -13.70 -7.69 8.34
C LEU A 94 -13.99 -7.58 9.85
N ALA A 95 -13.47 -8.51 10.66
CA ALA A 95 -13.58 -8.47 12.12
C ALA A 95 -12.56 -7.56 12.81
N TYR A 96 -11.65 -6.93 12.05
CA TYR A 96 -10.64 -6.02 12.58
C TYR A 96 -11.11 -4.58 12.46
N ASP A 97 -10.66 -3.73 13.40
CA ASP A 97 -10.99 -2.31 13.44
C ASP A 97 -10.09 -1.49 12.54
N LYS A 98 -8.82 -1.93 12.39
CA LYS A 98 -7.78 -1.26 11.60
C LYS A 98 -7.00 -2.22 10.71
N PHE A 99 -6.56 -1.65 9.60
CA PHE A 99 -5.73 -2.30 8.59
C PHE A 99 -4.51 -1.46 8.32
N VAL A 100 -3.37 -2.12 8.22
CA VAL A 100 -2.08 -1.51 7.89
C VAL A 100 -1.45 -2.26 6.74
N ILE A 101 -0.89 -1.55 5.78
CA ILE A 101 -0.13 -2.14 4.67
C ILE A 101 1.32 -1.70 4.79
N LEU A 102 2.24 -2.64 4.73
CA LEU A 102 3.68 -2.41 4.80
C LEU A 102 4.41 -3.25 3.75
N ASP A 103 5.40 -2.65 3.12
CA ASP A 103 6.43 -3.36 2.34
C ASP A 103 7.51 -3.88 3.28
N ASP A 104 8.42 -4.73 2.80
CA ASP A 104 9.43 -5.40 3.61
C ASP A 104 10.68 -4.55 3.93
N ASP A 105 10.81 -3.34 3.38
CA ASP A 105 12.01 -2.50 3.41
C ASP A 105 11.83 -1.16 4.15
N SER A 106 10.75 -1.03 4.93
CA SER A 106 10.49 0.12 5.79
C SER A 106 11.17 -0.02 7.15
N THR A 107 11.72 1.08 7.67
CA THR A 107 12.11 1.20 9.08
C THR A 107 10.94 1.76 9.85
N ILE A 108 10.39 0.97 10.73
CA ILE A 108 9.32 1.38 11.64
C ILE A 108 9.91 2.29 12.72
N THR A 109 9.26 3.41 12.98
CA THR A 109 9.65 4.35 14.03
C THR A 109 8.71 4.24 15.22
N GLU A 110 9.13 4.73 16.38
CA GLU A 110 8.29 4.80 17.57
C GLU A 110 7.01 5.63 17.33
N SER A 111 7.10 6.71 16.53
CA SER A 111 5.92 7.51 16.19
C SER A 111 4.90 6.72 15.35
N PHE A 112 5.37 5.85 14.46
CA PHE A 112 4.50 4.98 13.68
C PHE A 112 3.86 3.90 14.55
N THR A 113 4.63 3.29 15.46
CA THR A 113 4.10 2.30 16.40
C THR A 113 3.02 2.91 17.30
N ARG A 114 3.24 4.10 17.86
CA ARG A 114 2.20 4.81 18.64
C ARG A 114 0.92 5.06 17.83
N GLU A 115 1.05 5.40 16.54
CA GLU A 115 -0.10 5.65 15.67
C GLU A 115 -0.98 4.40 15.48
N LEU A 116 -0.43 3.19 15.61
CA LEU A 116 -1.21 1.94 15.52
C LEU A 116 -2.26 1.82 16.63
N TYR A 117 -2.01 2.41 17.79
CA TYR A 117 -2.90 2.35 18.96
C TYR A 117 -3.85 3.55 19.09
N GLU A 118 -3.65 4.59 18.28
CA GLU A 118 -4.55 5.75 18.23
C GLU A 118 -5.84 5.40 17.47
N ASN A 119 -6.99 5.94 17.89
CA ASN A 119 -8.31 5.61 17.32
C ASN A 119 -9.12 6.81 16.83
N ASN A 120 -8.52 7.99 16.75
CA ASN A 120 -9.20 9.25 16.46
C ASN A 120 -9.05 9.70 15.00
N TYR A 121 -8.96 8.76 14.08
CA TYR A 121 -8.88 8.99 12.64
C TYR A 121 -9.54 7.84 11.85
N ASP A 122 -9.89 8.11 10.59
CA ASP A 122 -10.32 7.10 9.63
C ASP A 122 -9.14 6.60 8.79
N ILE A 123 -8.22 7.53 8.44
CA ILE A 123 -7.02 7.26 7.64
C ILE A 123 -5.83 7.97 8.29
N SER A 124 -4.73 7.26 8.49
CA SER A 124 -3.45 7.86 8.87
C SER A 124 -2.39 7.58 7.81
N LEU A 125 -1.66 8.63 7.43
CA LEU A 125 -0.56 8.58 6.48
C LEU A 125 0.73 8.99 7.19
N PRO A 126 1.80 8.20 7.11
CA PRO A 126 3.09 8.62 7.64
C PRO A 126 3.79 9.63 6.70
N VAL A 127 4.60 10.48 7.27
CA VAL A 127 5.66 11.16 6.54
C VAL A 127 6.68 10.11 6.12
N ILE A 128 6.95 10.00 4.82
CA ILE A 128 7.94 9.06 4.29
C ILE A 128 9.26 9.77 4.05
N ILE A 129 10.27 9.32 4.77
CA ILE A 129 11.65 9.76 4.62
C ILE A 129 12.42 8.69 3.84
N SER A 130 13.19 9.12 2.86
CA SER A 130 14.05 8.21 2.10
C SER A 130 15.25 7.76 2.93
N ALA A 131 15.51 6.44 2.90
CA ALA A 131 16.69 5.85 3.57
C ALA A 131 18.02 6.23 2.91
N SER A 132 18.02 6.71 1.66
CA SER A 132 19.23 7.01 0.89
C SER A 132 19.78 8.42 1.11
N ASP A 133 18.89 9.41 1.29
CA ASP A 133 19.28 10.84 1.39
C ASP A 133 18.67 11.57 2.58
N ASN A 134 17.87 10.85 3.38
CA ASN A 134 17.19 11.34 4.57
C ASN A 134 16.23 12.53 4.31
N LEU A 135 15.74 12.68 3.06
CA LEU A 135 14.77 13.70 2.69
C LEU A 135 13.34 13.15 2.71
N GLN A 136 12.38 14.04 2.96
CA GLN A 136 10.97 13.70 2.85
C GLN A 136 10.54 13.61 1.39
N TYR A 137 9.80 12.55 1.03
CA TYR A 137 9.26 12.33 -0.31
C TYR A 137 7.74 12.24 -0.34
N TYR A 138 7.09 11.84 0.75
CA TYR A 138 5.63 11.72 0.84
C TYR A 138 5.13 12.16 2.22
N PRO A 139 3.82 12.48 2.34
CA PRO A 139 2.82 12.55 1.27
C PRO A 139 3.10 13.63 0.23
N LEU A 140 2.44 13.53 -0.92
CA LEU A 140 2.46 14.58 -1.95
C LEU A 140 1.08 15.24 -2.06
N GLU A 141 1.06 16.56 -2.23
CA GLU A 141 -0.11 17.33 -2.63
C GLU A 141 0.14 17.95 -4.01
N ASN A 142 -0.73 17.68 -4.97
CA ASN A 142 -0.57 18.14 -6.36
C ASN A 142 0.81 17.80 -6.98
N GLY A 143 1.48 16.75 -6.48
CA GLY A 143 2.80 16.30 -6.94
C GLY A 143 4.01 16.94 -6.22
N TYR A 144 3.78 17.84 -5.27
CA TYR A 144 4.81 18.45 -4.43
C TYR A 144 4.79 17.85 -3.03
N VAL A 145 5.96 17.80 -2.37
CA VAL A 145 6.07 17.29 -0.99
C VAL A 145 5.17 18.10 -0.06
N PHE A 146 4.32 17.40 0.68
CA PHE A 146 3.36 18.00 1.59
C PHE A 146 3.93 18.05 3.02
N ASN A 147 4.43 19.22 3.40
CA ASN A 147 5.12 19.46 4.69
C ASN A 147 4.14 19.85 5.81
N TYR A 148 3.08 19.07 6.02
CA TYR A 148 2.12 19.33 7.09
C TYR A 148 2.02 18.11 8.01
N LYS A 149 1.89 18.36 9.30
CA LYS A 149 1.58 17.34 10.32
C LYS A 149 0.30 17.75 11.06
N GLY A 150 -0.55 16.79 11.33
CA GLY A 150 -1.82 17.02 12.01
C GLY A 150 -3.03 16.45 11.27
N ARG A 151 -4.21 16.96 11.59
CA ARG A 151 -5.47 16.56 10.96
C ARG A 151 -5.70 17.33 9.67
N LEU A 152 -6.17 16.63 8.64
CA LEU A 152 -6.54 17.21 7.36
C LEU A 152 -8.05 17.33 7.26
N LYS A 153 -8.52 18.41 6.64
CA LYS A 153 -9.94 18.61 6.33
C LYS A 153 -10.36 17.88 5.05
N SER A 154 -9.44 17.54 4.19
CA SER A 154 -9.68 16.92 2.89
C SER A 154 -8.47 16.09 2.46
N ILE A 155 -8.71 14.99 1.74
CA ILE A 155 -7.68 14.16 1.09
C ILE A 155 -7.44 14.56 -0.38
N SER A 156 -8.22 15.53 -0.91
CA SER A 156 -8.18 15.91 -2.31
C SER A 156 -6.76 16.27 -2.77
N ASN A 157 -6.32 15.60 -3.85
CA ASN A 157 -4.98 15.74 -4.44
C ASN A 157 -3.80 15.34 -3.53
N ILE A 158 -4.06 14.79 -2.35
CA ILE A 158 -3.04 14.23 -1.46
C ILE A 158 -2.92 12.73 -1.73
N TRP A 159 -1.69 12.23 -1.82
CA TRP A 159 -1.42 10.81 -1.98
C TRP A 159 -0.05 10.43 -1.42
N SER A 160 0.13 9.15 -1.13
CA SER A 160 1.37 8.57 -0.60
C SER A 160 1.66 7.24 -1.29
N ILE A 161 2.74 6.57 -0.87
CA ILE A 161 3.01 5.17 -1.20
C ILE A 161 2.13 4.25 -0.34
N GLY A 162 2.02 2.97 -0.73
CA GLY A 162 1.24 1.95 -0.01
C GLY A 162 1.79 1.63 1.36
N SER A 163 3.13 1.62 1.48
CA SER A 163 3.78 1.29 2.75
C SER A 163 3.49 2.34 3.82
N GLY A 164 2.90 1.91 4.93
CA GLY A 164 2.54 2.74 6.07
C GLY A 164 1.14 3.32 6.05
N ILE A 165 0.32 3.04 5.05
CA ILE A 165 -1.10 3.46 5.07
C ILE A 165 -1.81 2.69 6.18
N ILE A 166 -2.47 3.44 7.09
CA ILE A 166 -3.36 2.91 8.12
C ILE A 166 -4.78 3.39 7.79
N PHE A 167 -5.76 2.50 7.78
CA PHE A 167 -7.15 2.84 7.60
C PHE A 167 -8.07 1.95 8.44
N THR A 168 -9.22 2.51 8.82
CA THR A 168 -10.17 1.83 9.70
C THR A 168 -11.20 1.03 8.92
N ASN A 169 -11.91 0.14 9.62
CA ASN A 169 -13.04 -0.62 9.06
C ASN A 169 -14.18 0.32 8.58
N LYS A 170 -14.29 1.53 9.12
CA LYS A 170 -15.23 2.55 8.62
C LYS A 170 -14.93 2.87 7.15
N VAL A 171 -13.67 3.06 6.76
CA VAL A 171 -13.27 3.28 5.36
C VAL A 171 -13.66 2.08 4.49
N VAL A 172 -13.34 0.86 4.94
CA VAL A 172 -13.72 -0.38 4.23
C VAL A 172 -15.22 -0.46 4.00
N THR A 173 -16.01 -0.21 5.04
CA THR A 173 -17.47 -0.22 4.98
C THR A 173 -18.03 0.82 4.00
N LEU A 174 -17.44 2.02 3.96
CA LEU A 174 -17.85 3.07 3.01
C LEU A 174 -17.61 2.66 1.56
N PHE A 175 -16.47 2.03 1.27
CA PHE A 175 -16.19 1.48 -0.05
C PHE A 175 -17.16 0.37 -0.44
N HIS A 176 -17.44 -0.58 0.48
CA HIS A 176 -18.40 -1.67 0.25
C HIS A 176 -19.81 -1.14 -0.04
N ARG A 177 -20.29 -0.13 0.72
CA ARG A 177 -21.59 0.52 0.47
C ARG A 177 -21.71 1.16 -0.92
N LYS A 178 -20.59 1.55 -1.51
CA LYS A 178 -20.51 2.08 -2.88
C LYS A 178 -20.22 1.00 -3.93
N ASN A 179 -20.21 -0.28 -3.54
CA ASN A 179 -19.83 -1.42 -4.38
C ASN A 179 -18.46 -1.21 -5.05
N MET A 180 -17.52 -0.64 -4.32
CA MET A 180 -16.19 -0.28 -4.78
C MET A 180 -15.13 -1.02 -3.97
N LYS A 181 -14.12 -1.58 -4.62
CA LYS A 181 -12.93 -2.12 -3.95
C LYS A 181 -11.97 -0.98 -3.57
N LEU A 182 -11.20 -1.15 -2.49
CA LEU A 182 -10.27 -0.11 -2.05
C LEU A 182 -9.15 0.14 -3.07
N PHE A 183 -8.56 -0.95 -3.58
CA PHE A 183 -7.50 -0.89 -4.58
C PHE A 183 -8.02 -1.33 -5.94
N ASP A 184 -7.60 -0.62 -6.99
CA ASP A 184 -8.06 -0.90 -8.35
C ASP A 184 -7.36 -2.14 -8.92
N GLU A 185 -8.12 -3.22 -9.13
CA GLU A 185 -7.61 -4.50 -9.65
C GLU A 185 -7.22 -4.45 -11.13
N ASN A 186 -7.18 -3.29 -11.75
CA ASN A 186 -6.57 -3.14 -13.06
C ASN A 186 -5.03 -2.97 -12.97
N TYR A 187 -4.50 -2.62 -11.78
CA TYR A 187 -3.06 -2.46 -11.52
C TYR A 187 -2.49 -3.68 -10.79
N ALA A 188 -1.22 -3.99 -11.02
CA ALA A 188 -0.57 -5.14 -10.39
C ALA A 188 0.64 -4.80 -9.51
N LEU A 189 1.31 -3.67 -9.75
CA LEU A 189 2.48 -3.20 -9.01
C LEU A 189 2.43 -1.67 -8.87
N TYR A 190 3.01 -0.90 -9.83
CA TYR A 190 2.86 0.54 -9.82
C TYR A 190 1.41 0.94 -10.10
N GLY A 191 1.00 2.09 -9.56
CA GLY A 191 -0.36 2.59 -9.69
C GLY A 191 -1.36 2.04 -8.68
N VAL A 192 -1.05 0.93 -8.00
CA VAL A 192 -1.91 0.34 -6.96
C VAL A 192 -2.18 1.34 -5.85
N ASP A 193 -1.13 1.93 -5.28
CA ASP A 193 -1.22 2.88 -4.17
C ASP A 193 -2.03 4.11 -4.54
N ILE A 194 -1.68 4.76 -5.66
CA ILE A 194 -2.41 5.96 -6.10
C ILE A 194 -3.85 5.66 -6.50
N SER A 195 -4.18 4.41 -6.86
CA SER A 195 -5.56 4.02 -7.16
C SER A 195 -6.45 4.13 -5.92
N PHE A 196 -5.93 3.79 -4.73
CA PHE A 196 -6.62 3.97 -3.45
C PHE A 196 -6.95 5.45 -3.21
N PHE A 197 -5.97 6.34 -3.37
CA PHE A 197 -6.19 7.78 -3.17
C PHE A 197 -7.17 8.37 -4.19
N ARG A 198 -7.09 7.97 -5.47
CA ARG A 198 -8.06 8.40 -6.49
C ARG A 198 -9.49 8.03 -6.13
N ARG A 199 -9.69 6.85 -5.57
CA ARG A 199 -11.00 6.38 -5.11
C ARG A 199 -11.47 7.10 -3.87
N LEU A 200 -10.57 7.44 -2.94
CA LEU A 200 -10.89 8.33 -1.81
C LEU A 200 -11.33 9.71 -2.32
N TRP A 201 -10.62 10.29 -3.30
CA TRP A 201 -11.01 11.58 -3.89
C TRP A 201 -12.37 11.51 -4.58
N GLU A 202 -12.71 10.39 -5.20
CA GLU A 202 -14.03 10.16 -5.79
C GLU A 202 -15.12 10.11 -4.71
N LEU A 203 -14.88 9.41 -3.61
CA LEU A 203 -15.81 9.38 -2.49
C LEU A 203 -15.98 10.75 -1.86
N GLU A 204 -14.91 11.51 -1.68
CA GLU A 204 -14.97 12.86 -1.11
C GLU A 204 -15.74 13.82 -2.03
N LYS A 205 -15.57 13.74 -3.34
CA LYS A 205 -16.40 14.48 -4.32
C LYS A 205 -17.90 14.15 -4.23
N ASN A 206 -18.23 12.94 -3.76
CA ASN A 206 -19.59 12.49 -3.51
C ASN A 206 -20.04 12.75 -2.06
N ASN A 207 -19.47 13.77 -1.40
CA ASN A 207 -19.79 14.23 -0.05
C ASN A 207 -19.54 13.19 1.06
N VAL A 208 -18.59 12.27 0.86
CA VAL A 208 -18.09 11.40 1.93
C VAL A 208 -16.90 12.09 2.58
N SER A 209 -16.93 12.29 3.88
CA SER A 209 -15.84 12.88 4.65
C SER A 209 -15.05 11.81 5.41
N PHE A 210 -13.75 12.04 5.55
CA PHE A 210 -12.83 11.19 6.30
C PHE A 210 -12.06 12.02 7.33
N GLU A 211 -11.88 11.46 8.52
CA GLU A 211 -10.94 11.98 9.51
C GLU A 211 -9.52 11.52 9.14
N ILE A 212 -8.73 12.42 8.57
CA ILE A 212 -7.40 12.09 8.06
C ILE A 212 -6.33 12.70 8.96
N ARG A 213 -5.25 11.95 9.17
CA ARG A 213 -4.15 12.37 10.03
C ARG A 213 -2.80 12.09 9.36
N ILE A 214 -1.86 13.05 9.50
CA ILE A 214 -0.45 12.87 9.19
C ILE A 214 0.33 13.19 10.45
N ASN A 215 0.81 12.16 11.16
CA ASN A 215 1.43 12.38 12.48
C ASN A 215 2.63 11.47 12.76
N SER A 216 2.73 10.35 12.06
CA SER A 216 3.82 9.41 12.18
C SER A 216 4.87 9.60 11.08
N THR A 217 5.99 8.90 11.21
CA THR A 217 7.09 8.92 10.24
C THR A 217 7.51 7.48 9.95
N LEU A 218 7.82 7.19 8.69
CA LEU A 218 8.47 5.96 8.26
C LEU A 218 9.72 6.31 7.45
N VAL A 219 10.79 5.53 7.63
CA VAL A 219 11.95 5.58 6.72
C VAL A 219 11.83 4.43 5.74
N HIS A 220 11.90 4.69 4.44
CA HIS A 220 11.61 3.72 3.39
C HIS A 220 12.64 3.76 2.26
N SER A 221 12.93 2.59 1.67
CA SER A 221 13.80 2.49 0.51
C SER A 221 13.05 2.85 -0.76
N LEU A 222 13.20 4.08 -1.23
CA LEU A 222 12.46 4.58 -2.37
C LEU A 222 13.13 4.24 -3.70
N SER A 223 12.47 3.46 -4.53
CA SER A 223 12.96 3.10 -5.87
C SER A 223 13.15 4.30 -6.83
N ARG A 224 12.60 5.46 -6.50
CA ARG A 224 12.74 6.69 -7.30
C ARG A 224 14.03 7.44 -7.03
N THR A 225 14.72 7.14 -5.91
CA THR A 225 16.02 7.72 -5.57
C THR A 225 17.19 6.94 -6.19
N ASP A 226 16.94 5.77 -6.79
CA ASP A 226 17.98 4.99 -7.45
C ASP A 226 18.46 5.68 -8.72
N THR A 227 19.79 5.85 -8.85
CA THR A 227 20.43 6.50 -9.99
C THR A 227 20.24 5.75 -11.30
N HIS A 228 20.11 4.43 -11.25
CA HIS A 228 19.88 3.57 -12.42
C HIS A 228 18.54 2.84 -12.34
N GLN A 229 17.65 3.17 -13.28
CA GLN A 229 16.38 2.47 -13.40
C GLN A 229 16.54 1.21 -14.26
N SER A 230 16.21 0.05 -13.72
CA SER A 230 16.19 -1.19 -14.49
C SER A 230 15.14 -1.14 -15.61
N LEU A 231 15.36 -1.89 -16.70
CA LEU A 231 14.37 -2.02 -17.79
C LEU A 231 13.02 -2.55 -17.26
N PHE A 232 13.06 -3.40 -16.23
CA PHE A 232 11.85 -3.87 -15.55
C PHE A 232 11.04 -2.70 -14.98
N ARG A 233 11.68 -1.78 -14.24
CA ARG A 233 11.00 -0.61 -13.66
C ARG A 233 10.46 0.35 -14.73
N ILE A 234 11.23 0.58 -15.80
CA ILE A 234 10.78 1.41 -16.93
C ILE A 234 9.52 0.81 -17.55
N LYS A 235 9.51 -0.50 -17.79
CA LYS A 235 8.38 -1.25 -18.32
C LYS A 235 7.16 -1.14 -17.40
N GLU A 236 7.30 -1.46 -16.12
CA GLU A 236 6.19 -1.44 -15.16
C GLU A 236 5.59 -0.02 -15.00
N ARG A 237 6.43 1.04 -15.01
CA ARG A 237 5.95 2.43 -14.99
C ARG A 237 5.20 2.81 -16.26
N LEU A 238 5.63 2.35 -17.43
CA LEU A 238 4.91 2.64 -18.67
C LEU A 238 3.58 1.89 -18.75
N ILE A 239 3.51 0.68 -18.18
CA ILE A 239 2.25 -0.05 -17.98
C ILE A 239 1.29 0.76 -17.11
N ASP A 240 1.76 1.25 -15.94
CA ASP A 240 0.95 2.12 -15.07
C ASP A 240 0.45 3.37 -15.80
N ILE A 241 1.31 4.08 -16.53
CA ILE A 241 0.93 5.25 -17.33
C ILE A 241 -0.15 4.90 -18.36
N GLY A 242 -0.02 3.75 -19.04
CA GLY A 242 -1.01 3.27 -20.01
C GLY A 242 -2.36 2.99 -19.38
N ILE A 243 -2.38 2.21 -18.29
CA ILE A 243 -3.61 1.89 -17.54
C ILE A 243 -4.25 3.18 -17.00
N THR A 244 -3.43 4.07 -16.42
CA THR A 244 -3.90 5.34 -15.87
C THR A 244 -4.51 6.25 -16.92
N ALA A 245 -3.94 6.30 -18.12
CA ALA A 245 -4.50 7.08 -19.24
C ALA A 245 -5.84 6.50 -19.72
N HIS A 246 -6.03 5.18 -19.64
CA HIS A 246 -7.29 4.50 -19.95
C HIS A 246 -8.37 4.73 -18.88
N GLN A 247 -8.04 4.39 -17.61
CA GLN A 247 -9.01 4.38 -16.52
C GLN A 247 -9.43 5.80 -16.06
N TYR A 248 -8.52 6.76 -16.18
CA TYR A 248 -8.70 8.14 -15.73
C TYR A 248 -8.31 9.13 -16.85
N PRO A 249 -9.02 9.12 -18.00
CA PRO A 249 -8.61 9.89 -19.19
C PRO A 249 -8.55 11.40 -18.91
N SER A 250 -7.46 12.01 -19.33
CA SER A 250 -7.30 13.47 -19.38
C SER A 250 -6.24 13.83 -20.43
N PHE A 251 -6.30 15.05 -20.97
CA PHE A 251 -5.31 15.51 -21.94
C PHE A 251 -3.87 15.35 -21.43
N ARG A 252 -3.61 15.73 -20.16
CA ARG A 252 -2.27 15.58 -19.55
C ARG A 252 -1.79 14.14 -19.49
N ARG A 253 -2.69 13.17 -19.19
CA ARG A 253 -2.34 11.75 -19.09
C ARG A 253 -2.08 11.13 -20.47
N ILE A 254 -2.87 11.49 -21.47
CA ILE A 254 -2.64 11.06 -22.86
C ILE A 254 -1.29 11.63 -23.36
N LEU A 255 -1.03 12.92 -23.15
CA LEU A 255 0.25 13.53 -23.50
C LEU A 255 1.43 12.86 -22.79
N SER A 256 1.28 12.53 -21.51
CA SER A 256 2.30 11.79 -20.75
C SER A 256 2.56 10.41 -21.34
N LEU A 257 1.51 9.65 -21.68
CA LEU A 257 1.63 8.35 -22.35
C LEU A 257 2.38 8.50 -23.68
N THR A 258 1.92 9.40 -24.55
CA THR A 258 2.53 9.64 -25.88
C THR A 258 4.01 9.99 -25.74
N LYS A 259 4.35 10.93 -24.83
CA LYS A 259 5.75 11.31 -24.57
C LYS A 259 6.60 10.09 -24.15
N ASN A 260 6.11 9.28 -23.21
CA ASN A 260 6.88 8.13 -22.70
C ASN A 260 7.01 7.02 -23.75
N VAL A 261 6.00 6.79 -24.57
CA VAL A 261 6.04 5.86 -25.71
C VAL A 261 7.11 6.32 -26.70
N VAL A 262 7.07 7.58 -27.15
CA VAL A 262 8.04 8.14 -28.10
C VAL A 262 9.47 8.05 -27.55
N VAL A 263 9.68 8.44 -26.28
CA VAL A 263 11.01 8.34 -25.65
C VAL A 263 11.53 6.90 -25.64
N ASN A 264 10.68 5.90 -25.37
CA ASN A 264 11.10 4.50 -25.38
C ASN A 264 11.39 4.00 -26.81
N ILE A 265 10.62 4.43 -27.81
CA ILE A 265 10.93 4.14 -29.24
C ILE A 265 12.29 4.71 -29.63
N LEU A 266 12.57 5.98 -29.32
CA LEU A 266 13.84 6.63 -29.62
C LEU A 266 15.05 5.98 -28.91
N LYS A 267 14.81 5.36 -27.73
CA LYS A 267 15.83 4.57 -27.01
C LYS A 267 15.95 3.11 -27.49
N GLY A 268 15.23 2.70 -28.53
CA GLY A 268 15.23 1.32 -29.02
C GLY A 268 14.42 0.32 -28.17
N ASN A 269 13.67 0.80 -27.17
CA ASN A 269 12.86 -0.04 -26.26
C ASN A 269 11.47 -0.33 -26.85
N PHE A 270 11.39 -0.84 -28.07
CA PHE A 270 10.13 -1.03 -28.81
C PHE A 270 9.13 -1.93 -28.06
N SER A 271 9.60 -3.01 -27.43
CA SER A 271 8.74 -3.91 -26.66
C SER A 271 8.08 -3.22 -25.44
N ILE A 272 8.81 -2.29 -24.80
CA ILE A 272 8.30 -1.52 -23.66
C ILE A 272 7.26 -0.49 -24.17
N ALA A 273 7.53 0.18 -25.28
CA ALA A 273 6.57 1.10 -25.90
C ALA A 273 5.27 0.38 -26.28
N LEU A 274 5.38 -0.77 -26.94
CA LEU A 274 4.23 -1.58 -27.35
C LEU A 274 3.38 -2.03 -26.15
N ILE A 275 4.00 -2.53 -25.08
CA ILE A 275 3.23 -2.99 -23.91
C ILE A 275 2.50 -1.84 -23.22
N GLY A 276 3.07 -0.63 -23.18
CA GLY A 276 2.39 0.56 -22.68
C GLY A 276 1.14 0.89 -23.47
N LEU A 277 1.19 0.81 -24.80
CA LEU A 277 0.04 1.02 -25.69
C LEU A 277 -1.01 -0.08 -25.53
N LEU A 278 -0.60 -1.35 -25.44
CA LEU A 278 -1.52 -2.47 -25.19
C LEU A 278 -2.23 -2.33 -23.84
N CYS A 279 -1.54 -1.87 -22.81
CA CYS A 279 -2.14 -1.59 -21.50
C CYS A 279 -3.08 -0.38 -21.55
N PHE A 280 -2.81 0.62 -22.38
CA PHE A 280 -3.75 1.70 -22.63
C PHE A 280 -5.02 1.19 -23.33
N ILE A 281 -4.92 0.32 -24.33
CA ILE A 281 -6.07 -0.24 -25.03
C ILE A 281 -6.89 -1.15 -24.11
N SER A 282 -6.24 -2.05 -23.37
CA SER A 282 -6.92 -3.04 -22.50
C SER A 282 -7.41 -2.46 -21.17
N GLY A 283 -6.83 -1.37 -20.70
CA GLY A 283 -7.08 -0.79 -19.38
C GLY A 283 -6.61 -1.66 -18.20
N LYS A 284 -5.84 -2.74 -18.46
CA LYS A 284 -5.46 -3.72 -17.44
C LYS A 284 -3.99 -4.13 -17.55
N HIS A 285 -3.39 -4.43 -16.39
CA HIS A 285 -2.06 -5.00 -16.31
C HIS A 285 -2.03 -6.46 -16.80
N PRO A 286 -1.06 -6.89 -17.64
CA PRO A 286 -0.99 -8.26 -18.12
C PRO A 286 -0.96 -9.33 -17.03
N ARG A 287 -0.32 -9.06 -15.88
CA ARG A 287 -0.31 -9.93 -14.70
C ARG A 287 -1.70 -10.19 -14.13
N ILE A 288 -2.58 -9.19 -14.14
CA ILE A 288 -3.98 -9.35 -13.72
C ILE A 288 -4.70 -10.33 -14.62
N THR A 289 -4.59 -10.16 -15.93
CA THR A 289 -5.22 -11.06 -16.90
C THR A 289 -4.71 -12.50 -16.74
N LYS A 290 -3.41 -12.69 -16.53
CA LYS A 290 -2.80 -14.02 -16.28
C LYS A 290 -3.31 -14.61 -14.98
N TRP A 291 -3.32 -13.83 -13.89
CA TRP A 291 -3.77 -14.27 -12.56
C TRP A 291 -5.23 -14.72 -12.58
N ASN A 292 -6.11 -13.91 -13.18
CA ASN A 292 -7.55 -14.23 -13.25
C ASN A 292 -7.81 -15.52 -14.01
N LYS A 293 -7.06 -15.78 -15.11
CA LYS A 293 -7.14 -17.04 -15.84
C LYS A 293 -6.69 -18.24 -15.00
N GLN A 294 -5.63 -18.08 -14.19
CA GLN A 294 -5.09 -19.17 -13.36
C GLN A 294 -5.98 -19.47 -12.15
N THR A 295 -6.70 -18.50 -11.63
CA THR A 295 -7.53 -18.61 -10.42
C THR A 295 -9.03 -18.67 -10.69
N ASN A 296 -9.45 -18.72 -11.96
CA ASN A 296 -10.86 -18.67 -12.39
C ASN A 296 -11.64 -17.47 -11.80
N ARG A 297 -10.95 -16.35 -11.62
CA ARG A 297 -11.57 -15.06 -11.26
C ARG A 297 -12.02 -14.36 -12.54
N PHE A 298 -13.32 -14.29 -12.76
CA PHE A 298 -13.94 -13.58 -13.87
C PHE A 298 -14.86 -12.47 -13.37
#